data_82231a2372982da99509e82e1e2e3cdf
#
_entry.id   82231a2372982da99509e82e1e2e3cdf
#
_cell.length_a   1.000
_cell.length_b   1.000
_cell.length_c   1.000
_cell.angle_alpha   90.00
_cell.angle_beta   90.00
_cell.angle_gamma   90.00
#
_symmetry.space_group_name_H-M   'P 1'
#
loop_
_entity.id
_entity.type
_entity.pdbx_description
1 polymer ?
#
loop_
_entity_poly.entity_id
_entity_poly.type
_entity_poly.pdbx_seq_one_letter_code
_entity_poly.pdbx_strand_id
1 'polypeptide(L)'
;FFTDRVRDTLGIDYTRSNILEIESGPNCGQLTGRMVDQPWGDICDGAEKRKMLLETCAQLGIAPSKAIAMGDGANDLPMMGVAGLSVAYHAKPAVRAQAMVAINAGGLDRLLEVVR
;
A
#
# COMPACT_ATOMS: atom_id res chain seq x y z
N PHE A 1 -4.93 3.21 -13.28
CA PHE A 1 -5.71 2.32 -14.17
C PHE A 1 -5.60 0.86 -13.73
N PHE A 2 -4.39 0.32 -13.69
CA PHE A 2 -4.18 -1.09 -13.35
C PHE A 2 -4.60 -1.42 -11.92
N THR A 3 -4.22 -0.57 -10.97
CA THR A 3 -4.55 -0.75 -9.53
C THR A 3 -6.06 -0.69 -9.31
N ASP A 4 -6.74 0.27 -9.93
CA ASP A 4 -8.20 0.40 -9.82
C ASP A 4 -8.92 -0.82 -10.41
N ARG A 5 -8.38 -1.38 -11.48
CA ARG A 5 -8.92 -2.56 -12.12
C ARG A 5 -8.79 -3.80 -11.21
N VAL A 6 -7.66 -3.96 -10.54
CA VAL A 6 -7.47 -5.02 -9.54
C VAL A 6 -8.42 -4.83 -8.37
N ARG A 7 -8.57 -3.60 -7.87
CA ARG A 7 -9.54 -3.27 -6.82
C ARG A 7 -10.94 -3.74 -7.18
N ASP A 8 -11.42 -3.36 -8.37
CA ASP A 8 -12.78 -3.68 -8.81
C ASP A 8 -12.98 -5.19 -9.00
N THR A 9 -11.96 -5.88 -9.51
CA THR A 9 -12.01 -7.33 -9.71
C THR A 9 -12.05 -8.11 -8.39
N LEU A 10 -11.30 -7.66 -7.38
CA LEU A 10 -11.17 -8.34 -6.09
C LEU A 10 -12.12 -7.81 -5.01
N GLY A 11 -12.86 -6.74 -5.28
CA GLY A 11 -13.74 -6.13 -4.30
C GLY A 11 -13.00 -5.41 -3.17
N ILE A 12 -11.83 -4.84 -3.46
CA ILE A 12 -11.06 -4.05 -2.51
C ILE A 12 -11.69 -2.66 -2.37
N ASP A 13 -11.78 -2.15 -1.16
CA ASP A 13 -12.52 -0.90 -0.88
C ASP A 13 -11.76 0.35 -1.33
N TYR A 14 -10.46 0.41 -1.10
CA TYR A 14 -9.64 1.61 -1.36
C TYR A 14 -8.35 1.24 -2.10
N THR A 15 -7.93 2.13 -3.00
CA THR A 15 -6.62 2.04 -3.65
C THR A 15 -5.96 3.41 -3.71
N ARG A 16 -4.63 3.39 -3.74
CA ARG A 16 -3.82 4.58 -3.96
C ARG A 16 -2.56 4.17 -4.70
N SER A 17 -2.30 4.80 -5.83
CA SER A 17 -1.13 4.49 -6.66
C SER A 17 -0.65 5.72 -7.40
N ASN A 18 0.59 5.67 -7.84
CA ASN A 18 1.14 6.68 -8.73
C ASN A 18 0.43 6.63 -10.09
N ILE A 19 0.22 7.80 -10.69
CA ILE A 19 -0.30 7.91 -12.05
C ILE A 19 0.74 8.63 -12.89
N LEU A 20 1.19 7.98 -13.95
CA LEU A 20 2.14 8.56 -14.89
C LEU A 20 1.42 9.55 -15.80
N GLU A 21 2.00 10.75 -15.96
CA GLU A 21 1.45 11.73 -16.88
C GLU A 21 1.74 11.32 -18.32
N ILE A 22 0.71 11.39 -19.16
CA ILE A 22 0.78 11.05 -20.59
C ILE A 22 0.64 12.35 -21.37
N GLU A 23 1.49 12.53 -22.39
CA GLU A 23 1.41 13.70 -23.26
C GLU A 23 0.10 13.71 -24.08
N SER A 24 -0.41 14.91 -24.30
CA SER A 24 -1.55 15.17 -25.18
C SER A 24 -1.06 15.77 -26.50
N GLY A 25 -1.93 15.79 -27.52
CA GLY A 25 -1.62 16.32 -28.83
C GLY A 25 -0.82 15.35 -29.71
N PRO A 26 0.16 15.84 -30.53
CA PRO A 26 0.86 15.00 -31.50
C PRO A 26 1.63 13.82 -30.89
N ASN A 27 2.08 13.96 -29.65
CA ASN A 27 2.82 12.93 -28.92
C ASN A 27 1.93 12.14 -27.95
N CYS A 28 0.62 12.12 -28.17
CA CYS A 28 -0.35 11.42 -27.33
C CYS A 28 0.04 9.95 -27.12
N GLY A 29 0.03 9.53 -25.86
CA GLY A 29 0.41 8.19 -25.45
C GLY A 29 1.85 8.05 -24.97
N GLN A 30 2.70 9.07 -25.14
CA GLN A 30 4.05 9.08 -24.58
C GLN A 30 4.07 9.61 -23.17
N LEU A 31 5.00 9.13 -22.35
CA LEU A 31 5.17 9.60 -20.98
C LEU A 31 5.92 10.92 -20.95
N THR A 32 5.48 11.86 -20.11
CA THR A 32 6.14 13.17 -19.92
C THR A 32 7.34 13.08 -18.99
N GLY A 33 7.49 11.99 -18.25
CA GLY A 33 8.48 11.86 -17.16
C GLY A 33 8.00 12.41 -15.82
N ARG A 34 6.72 12.82 -15.71
CA ARG A 34 6.12 13.35 -14.49
C ARG A 34 5.01 12.44 -13.98
N MET A 35 4.67 12.62 -12.71
CA MET A 35 3.48 12.03 -12.09
C MET A 35 2.30 12.99 -12.16
N VAL A 36 1.09 12.46 -12.25
CA VAL A 36 -0.13 13.27 -12.15
C VAL A 36 -0.38 13.64 -10.70
N ASP A 37 -0.60 14.93 -10.43
CA ASP A 37 -1.07 15.39 -9.13
C ASP A 37 -2.46 14.83 -8.83
N GLN A 38 -2.61 14.33 -7.61
CA GLN A 38 -3.88 13.80 -7.11
C GLN A 38 -4.23 14.51 -5.79
N PRO A 39 -5.48 14.44 -5.32
CA PRO A 39 -5.88 15.14 -4.09
C PRO A 39 -5.02 14.84 -2.87
N TRP A 40 -4.36 13.69 -2.85
CA TRP A 40 -3.48 13.25 -1.77
C TRP A 40 -1.99 13.52 -2.03
N GLY A 41 -1.61 13.91 -3.24
CA GLY A 41 -0.23 14.13 -3.67
C GLY A 41 0.09 13.47 -5.00
N ASP A 42 1.35 13.50 -5.42
CA ASP A 42 1.80 12.94 -6.71
C ASP A 42 2.54 11.61 -6.57
N ILE A 43 3.15 11.33 -5.42
CA ILE A 43 3.95 10.12 -5.18
C ILE A 43 3.39 9.32 -4.01
N CYS A 44 3.09 8.04 -4.26
CA CYS A 44 2.68 7.09 -3.23
C CYS A 44 3.93 6.43 -2.61
N ASP A 45 4.60 7.15 -1.72
CA ASP A 45 5.77 6.70 -0.98
C ASP A 45 5.41 6.08 0.38
N GLY A 46 6.42 5.82 1.22
CA GLY A 46 6.20 5.26 2.55
C GLY A 46 5.38 6.17 3.46
N ALA A 47 5.61 7.48 3.40
CA ALA A 47 4.84 8.46 4.16
C ALA A 47 3.37 8.51 3.70
N GLU A 48 3.13 8.40 2.41
CA GLU A 48 1.77 8.39 1.85
C GLU A 48 1.01 7.10 2.19
N LYS A 49 1.68 5.97 2.20
CA LYS A 49 1.09 4.70 2.65
C LYS A 49 0.65 4.76 4.12
N ARG A 50 1.49 5.32 4.96
CA ARG A 50 1.17 5.56 6.38
C ARG A 50 -0.03 6.50 6.52
N LYS A 51 -0.04 7.60 5.78
CA LYS A 51 -1.12 8.59 5.76
C LYS A 51 -2.43 7.96 5.32
N MET A 52 -2.42 7.15 4.25
CA MET A 52 -3.61 6.44 3.78
C MET A 52 -4.18 5.51 4.85
N LEU A 53 -3.34 4.76 5.56
CA LEU A 53 -3.79 3.90 6.65
C LEU A 53 -4.48 4.71 7.74
N LEU A 54 -3.86 5.79 8.19
CA LEU A 54 -4.40 6.64 9.24
C LEU A 54 -5.71 7.32 8.83
N GLU A 55 -5.79 7.84 7.62
CA GLU A 55 -7.01 8.45 7.08
C GLU A 55 -8.15 7.44 6.95
N THR A 56 -7.85 6.24 6.46
CA THR A 56 -8.86 5.18 6.32
C THR A 56 -9.38 4.72 7.68
N CYS A 57 -8.50 4.55 8.66
CA CYS A 57 -8.91 4.23 10.03
C CYS A 57 -9.81 5.32 10.61
N ALA A 58 -9.49 6.59 10.40
CA ALA A 58 -10.31 7.71 10.85
C ALA A 58 -11.70 7.72 10.19
N GLN A 59 -11.77 7.46 8.88
CA GLN A 59 -13.05 7.38 8.16
C GLN A 59 -13.93 6.25 8.66
N LEU A 60 -13.34 5.13 9.03
CA LEU A 60 -14.06 3.95 9.51
C LEU A 60 -14.34 4.00 11.02
N GLY A 61 -13.83 5.01 11.73
CA GLY A 61 -14.00 5.16 13.17
C GLY A 61 -13.30 4.08 13.98
N ILE A 62 -12.17 3.55 13.48
CA ILE A 62 -11.36 2.54 14.17
C ILE A 62 -9.97 3.08 14.53
N ALA A 63 -9.39 2.56 15.61
CA ALA A 63 -8.03 2.91 15.98
C ALA A 63 -7.02 2.23 15.04
N PRO A 64 -5.88 2.88 14.71
CA PRO A 64 -4.83 2.23 13.91
C PRO A 64 -4.31 0.93 14.51
N SER A 65 -4.38 0.77 15.83
CA SER A 65 -4.03 -0.47 16.53
C SER A 65 -4.93 -1.67 16.17
N LYS A 66 -6.03 -1.44 15.48
CA LYS A 66 -6.92 -2.48 14.94
C LYS A 66 -6.62 -2.83 13.48
N ALA A 67 -5.70 -2.11 12.85
CA ALA A 67 -5.33 -2.34 11.46
C ALA A 67 -4.21 -3.38 11.34
N ILE A 68 -4.21 -4.08 10.22
CA ILE A 68 -3.12 -4.98 9.82
C ILE A 68 -2.42 -4.33 8.62
N ALA A 69 -1.12 -4.14 8.71
CA ALA A 69 -0.30 -3.66 7.61
C ALA A 69 0.62 -4.77 7.11
N MET A 70 0.60 -5.02 5.82
CA MET A 70 1.42 -6.03 5.18
C MET A 70 2.29 -5.39 4.09
N GLY A 71 3.56 -5.74 4.06
CA GLY A 71 4.50 -5.20 3.09
C GLY A 71 5.73 -6.06 2.88
N ASP A 72 6.47 -5.76 1.82
CA ASP A 72 7.68 -6.50 1.43
C ASP A 72 8.93 -5.63 1.35
N GLY A 73 8.79 -4.32 1.35
CA GLY A 73 9.87 -3.37 1.17
C GLY A 73 10.00 -2.34 2.28
N ALA A 74 11.13 -1.64 2.30
CA ALA A 74 11.42 -0.60 3.29
C ALA A 74 10.42 0.56 3.25
N ASN A 75 9.82 0.83 2.09
CA ASN A 75 8.79 1.87 1.93
C ASN A 75 7.47 1.51 2.61
N ASP A 76 7.28 0.29 3.07
CA ASP A 76 6.10 -0.13 3.82
C ASP A 76 6.27 0.05 5.34
N LEU A 77 7.50 0.24 5.82
CA LEU A 77 7.80 0.34 7.24
C LEU A 77 7.09 1.48 7.96
N PRO A 78 6.96 2.70 7.41
CA PRO A 78 6.21 3.76 8.06
C PRO A 78 4.73 3.40 8.33
N MET A 79 4.09 2.74 7.37
CA MET A 79 2.72 2.23 7.51
C MET A 79 2.65 1.10 8.53
N MET A 80 3.58 0.15 8.44
CA MET A 80 3.66 -1.00 9.35
C MET A 80 3.89 -0.58 10.80
N GLY A 81 4.62 0.51 11.02
CA GLY A 81 4.93 1.01 12.37
C GLY A 81 3.73 1.59 13.13
N VAL A 82 2.65 1.98 12.46
CA VAL A 82 1.44 2.54 13.09
C VAL A 82 0.30 1.54 13.19
N ALA A 83 0.38 0.41 12.49
CA ALA A 83 -0.63 -0.64 12.54
C ALA A 83 -0.51 -1.47 13.83
N GLY A 84 -1.61 -2.08 14.23
CA GLY A 84 -1.63 -2.99 15.38
C GLY A 84 -0.93 -4.31 15.12
N LEU A 85 -0.95 -4.78 13.89
CA LEU A 85 -0.19 -5.96 13.45
C LEU A 85 0.57 -5.62 12.18
N SER A 86 1.87 -5.82 12.18
CA SER A 86 2.72 -5.66 11.00
C SER A 86 3.20 -7.01 10.51
N VAL A 87 3.03 -7.25 9.20
CA VAL A 87 3.35 -8.52 8.55
C VAL A 87 4.33 -8.27 7.40
N ALA A 88 5.50 -8.88 7.49
CA ALA A 88 6.47 -8.91 6.39
C ALA A 88 6.15 -10.11 5.48
N TYR A 89 5.76 -9.84 4.24
CA TYR A 89 5.37 -10.85 3.27
C TYR A 89 6.44 -10.99 2.19
N HIS A 90 7.11 -12.14 2.15
CA HIS A 90 8.24 -12.40 1.24
C HIS A 90 9.22 -11.22 1.20
N ALA A 91 9.49 -10.68 2.37
CA ALA A 91 10.19 -9.40 2.51
C ALA A 91 11.71 -9.57 2.58
N LYS A 92 12.40 -8.47 2.35
CA LYS A 92 13.84 -8.36 2.59
C LYS A 92 14.15 -8.53 4.08
N PRO A 93 15.36 -9.01 4.46
CA PRO A 93 15.72 -9.27 5.86
C PRO A 93 15.52 -8.06 6.79
N ALA A 94 15.84 -6.85 6.33
CA ALA A 94 15.66 -5.64 7.13
C ALA A 94 14.19 -5.37 7.48
N VAL A 95 13.27 -5.68 6.58
CA VAL A 95 11.82 -5.52 6.79
C VAL A 95 11.30 -6.60 7.72
N ARG A 96 11.75 -7.84 7.54
CA ARG A 96 11.38 -8.95 8.43
C ARG A 96 11.80 -8.70 9.88
N ALA A 97 12.95 -8.08 10.08
CA ALA A 97 13.47 -7.78 11.43
C ALA A 97 12.61 -6.75 12.18
N GLN A 98 11.88 -5.89 11.47
CA GLN A 98 11.07 -4.82 12.05
C GLN A 98 9.58 -5.17 12.12
N ALA A 99 9.13 -6.22 11.46
CA ALA A 99 7.75 -6.66 11.48
C ALA A 99 7.48 -7.56 12.70
N MET A 100 6.23 -7.58 13.15
CA MET A 100 5.81 -8.48 14.23
C MET A 100 5.74 -9.93 13.77
N VAL A 101 5.35 -10.15 12.52
CA VAL A 101 5.22 -11.46 11.90
C VAL A 101 5.85 -11.44 10.52
N ALA A 102 6.44 -12.56 10.11
CA ALA A 102 6.98 -12.75 8.76
C ALA A 102 6.35 -13.96 8.09
N ILE A 103 5.89 -13.79 6.87
CA ILE A 103 5.41 -14.86 5.99
C ILE A 103 6.43 -15.00 4.86
N ASN A 104 7.21 -16.08 4.88
CA ASN A 104 8.30 -16.30 3.96
C ASN A 104 8.00 -17.38 2.90
N ALA A 105 6.85 -18.03 3.01
CA ALA A 105 6.42 -19.07 2.08
C ALA A 105 4.90 -19.06 1.94
N GLY A 106 4.41 -19.47 0.78
CA GLY A 106 2.98 -19.52 0.49
C GLY A 106 2.41 -18.18 0.00
N GLY A 107 1.10 -18.09 -0.09
CA GLY A 107 0.37 -16.93 -0.55
C GLY A 107 -0.10 -16.00 0.58
N LEU A 108 -0.79 -14.93 0.22
CA LEU A 108 -1.35 -13.95 1.16
C LEU A 108 -2.37 -14.57 2.12
N ASP A 109 -3.00 -15.68 1.76
CA ASP A 109 -3.93 -16.44 2.58
C ASP A 109 -3.31 -16.95 3.88
N ARG A 110 -1.98 -17.05 3.95
CA ARG A 110 -1.24 -17.39 5.17
C ARG A 110 -1.50 -16.40 6.31
N LEU A 111 -1.92 -15.18 6.01
CA LEU A 111 -2.33 -14.21 7.02
C LEU A 111 -3.46 -14.76 7.90
N LEU A 112 -4.37 -15.54 7.33
CA LEU A 112 -5.50 -16.11 8.06
C LEU A 112 -5.05 -17.06 9.18
N GLU A 113 -3.89 -17.69 9.06
CA GLU A 113 -3.32 -18.54 10.10
C GLU A 113 -2.79 -17.71 11.29
N VAL A 114 -2.38 -16.47 11.04
CA VAL A 114 -1.83 -15.57 12.06
C VAL A 114 -2.93 -14.91 12.90
N VAL A 115 -4.08 -14.58 12.28
CA VAL A 115 -5.16 -13.81 12.91
C VAL A 115 -6.30 -14.67 13.47
N ARG A 116 -6.14 -15.93 13.47
CA ARG A 116 -7.12 -16.86 14.06
C ARG A 116 -7.20 -16.73 15.56
#